data_773f1f2b4e65075421c9cc67c0ad6064
#
_entry.id   773f1f2b4e65075421c9cc67c0ad6064
#
_cell.length_a   1.000
_cell.length_b   1.000
_cell.length_c   1.000
_cell.angle_alpha   90.00
_cell.angle_beta   90.00
_cell.angle_gamma   90.00
#
_symmetry.space_group_name_H-M   'P 1'
#
loop_
_entity.id
_entity.type
_entity.pdbx_description
1 polymer ?
#
loop_
_entity_poly.entity_id
_entity_poly.type
_entity_poly.pdbx_seq_one_letter_code
_entity_poly.pdbx_strand_id
1 'polypeptide(L)'
;MNNVSSTNSILTSIKKLLGLAEDDTSFDIDVTIHINTVFAGLNQLGVGPSNVYQITDKNNLWSEFNTESDGMLNAVKSYMYLKVRMLFDPPTNGAVREAFEKNIHEYEWRLFMNAETQDKE
;
A
#
# COMPACT_ATOMS: atom_id res chain seq x y z
N MET A 1 1.01 -24.44 6.19
CA MET A 1 1.17 -23.96 6.12
C MET A 1 1.05 -23.03 5.65
N ASN A 2 0.71 -22.60 5.30
CA ASN A 2 0.92 -21.79 4.99
C ASN A 2 0.34 -20.54 5.20
N ASN A 3 0.34 -19.97 6.23
CA ASN A 3 -0.04 -18.65 6.64
C ASN A 3 0.81 -17.58 6.01
N VAL A 4 1.91 -18.00 5.48
CA VAL A 4 2.83 -17.08 4.81
C VAL A 4 2.17 -16.41 3.63
N SER A 5 1.37 -17.15 2.85
CA SER A 5 0.75 -16.57 1.68
C SER A 5 -0.28 -15.52 2.03
N SER A 6 -1.00 -15.70 3.14
CA SER A 6 -2.02 -14.74 3.55
C SER A 6 -1.40 -13.39 3.92
N THR A 7 -0.27 -13.38 4.66
CA THR A 7 0.38 -12.13 5.04
C THR A 7 1.15 -11.50 3.88
N ASN A 8 1.54 -12.31 2.90
CA ASN A 8 2.27 -11.82 1.74
C ASN A 8 1.33 -11.34 0.62
N SER A 9 0.06 -11.71 0.68
CA SER A 9 -0.93 -11.24 -0.30
C SER A 9 -1.20 -9.76 -0.09
N ILE A 10 -1.06 -8.98 -1.15
CA ILE A 10 -1.29 -7.54 -1.05
C ILE A 10 -2.74 -7.27 -0.68
N LEU A 11 -3.67 -7.85 -1.43
CA LEU A 11 -5.09 -7.60 -1.16
C LEU A 11 -5.50 -8.08 0.22
N THR A 12 -5.12 -9.30 0.58
CA THR A 12 -5.55 -9.87 1.85
C THR A 12 -4.98 -9.09 3.04
N SER A 13 -3.71 -8.68 2.95
CA SER A 13 -3.10 -7.93 4.05
C SER A 13 -3.75 -6.56 4.24
N ILE A 14 -4.08 -5.89 3.15
CA ILE A 14 -4.74 -4.58 3.26
C ILE A 14 -6.17 -4.74 3.76
N LYS A 15 -6.90 -5.75 3.30
CA LYS A 15 -8.23 -6.01 3.82
C LYS A 15 -8.19 -6.20 5.34
N LYS A 16 -7.20 -6.94 5.81
CA LYS A 16 -7.08 -7.20 7.25
C LYS A 16 -6.87 -5.89 8.02
N LEU A 17 -6.03 -5.02 7.52
CA LEU A 17 -5.79 -3.73 8.16
C LEU A 17 -7.03 -2.84 8.12
N LEU A 18 -7.87 -3.00 7.11
CA LEU A 18 -9.13 -2.24 7.00
C LEU A 18 -10.22 -2.81 7.88
N GLY A 19 -9.99 -3.96 8.52
CA GLY A 19 -10.99 -4.59 9.37
C GLY A 19 -11.96 -5.48 8.61
N LEU A 20 -11.64 -5.83 7.38
CA LEU A 20 -12.47 -6.72 6.57
C LEU A 20 -12.04 -8.16 6.75
N ALA A 21 -13.02 -9.06 6.84
CA ALA A 21 -12.71 -10.48 6.94
C ALA A 21 -12.12 -10.99 5.64
N GLU A 22 -11.19 -11.92 5.75
CA GLU A 22 -10.50 -12.45 4.57
C GLU A 22 -11.48 -13.08 3.60
N ASP A 23 -12.51 -13.77 4.11
CA ASP A 23 -13.47 -14.46 3.26
C ASP A 23 -14.63 -13.57 2.81
N ASP A 24 -14.65 -12.32 3.24
CA ASP A 24 -15.65 -11.36 2.75
C ASP A 24 -15.12 -10.74 1.46
N THR A 25 -15.69 -11.14 0.33
CA THR A 25 -15.23 -10.67 -0.97
C THR A 25 -16.06 -9.51 -1.51
N SER A 26 -17.00 -9.00 -0.71
CA SER A 26 -17.93 -7.95 -1.16
C SER A 26 -17.22 -6.71 -1.65
N PHE A 27 -16.08 -6.36 -1.05
CA PHE A 27 -15.38 -5.12 -1.35
C PHE A 27 -14.08 -5.34 -2.11
N ASP A 28 -13.84 -6.57 -2.58
CA ASP A 28 -12.55 -6.88 -3.21
C ASP A 28 -12.27 -6.00 -4.42
N ILE A 29 -13.29 -5.77 -5.26
CA ILE A 29 -13.08 -4.93 -6.44
C ILE A 29 -12.76 -3.51 -6.04
N ASP A 30 -13.51 -2.96 -5.09
CA ASP A 30 -13.27 -1.58 -4.63
C ASP A 30 -11.89 -1.43 -4.03
N VAL A 31 -11.49 -2.36 -3.16
CA VAL A 31 -10.20 -2.28 -2.51
C VAL A 31 -9.07 -2.44 -3.54
N THR A 32 -9.25 -3.35 -4.49
CA THR A 32 -8.25 -3.54 -5.55
C THR A 32 -8.04 -2.26 -6.36
N ILE A 33 -9.12 -1.57 -6.70
CA ILE A 33 -9.00 -0.32 -7.46
C ILE A 33 -8.22 0.71 -6.65
N HIS A 34 -8.51 0.84 -5.36
CA HIS A 34 -7.81 1.80 -4.52
C HIS A 34 -6.33 1.43 -4.36
N ILE A 35 -6.04 0.14 -4.18
CA ILE A 35 -4.65 -0.31 -4.08
C ILE A 35 -3.90 0.06 -5.35
N ASN A 36 -4.49 -0.17 -6.52
CA ASN A 36 -3.82 0.12 -7.78
C ASN A 36 -3.65 1.62 -7.98
N THR A 37 -4.59 2.43 -7.50
CA THR A 37 -4.43 3.88 -7.52
C THR A 37 -3.20 4.29 -6.73
N VAL A 38 -2.99 3.69 -5.56
CA VAL A 38 -1.81 4.02 -4.74
C VAL A 38 -0.53 3.55 -5.42
N PHE A 39 -0.54 2.37 -6.05
CA PHE A 39 0.64 1.91 -6.77
C PHE A 39 1.01 2.87 -7.91
N ALA A 40 0.01 3.43 -8.59
CA ALA A 40 0.29 4.42 -9.63
C ALA A 40 0.98 5.65 -9.04
N GLY A 41 0.53 6.09 -7.87
CA GLY A 41 1.17 7.21 -7.19
C GLY A 41 2.59 6.89 -6.77
N LEU A 42 2.82 5.66 -6.27
CA LEU A 42 4.16 5.24 -5.90
C LEU A 42 5.10 5.23 -7.10
N ASN A 43 4.60 4.81 -8.25
CA ASN A 43 5.40 4.83 -9.47
C ASN A 43 5.83 6.26 -9.81
N GLN A 44 4.94 7.23 -9.62
CA GLN A 44 5.27 8.62 -9.86
C GLN A 44 6.32 9.14 -8.90
N LEU A 45 6.38 8.58 -7.70
CA LEU A 45 7.42 8.94 -6.74
C LEU A 45 8.74 8.24 -7.01
N GLY A 46 8.77 7.34 -7.97
CA GLY A 46 9.98 6.58 -8.28
C GLY A 46 10.14 5.34 -7.42
N VAL A 47 9.08 4.89 -6.78
CA VAL A 47 9.13 3.75 -5.86
C VAL A 47 8.58 2.51 -6.56
N GLY A 48 9.37 1.43 -6.52
CA GLY A 48 8.96 0.16 -7.10
C GLY A 48 9.48 -0.04 -8.50
N PRO A 49 8.89 -1.01 -9.23
CA PRO A 49 9.37 -1.32 -10.58
C PRO A 49 9.12 -0.16 -11.54
N SER A 50 9.88 -0.16 -12.64
CA SER A 50 9.79 0.94 -13.61
C SER A 50 8.43 1.02 -14.29
N ASN A 51 7.80 -0.13 -14.52
CA ASN A 51 6.42 -0.15 -15.00
C ASN A 51 5.48 -0.12 -13.81
N VAL A 52 4.33 0.55 -13.96
CA VAL A 52 3.36 0.63 -12.87
C VAL A 52 2.95 -0.79 -12.47
N TYR A 53 3.15 -1.10 -11.19
CA TYR A 53 2.72 -2.39 -10.66
C TYR A 53 1.23 -2.35 -10.35
N GLN A 54 0.53 -3.42 -10.64
CA GLN A 54 -0.90 -3.54 -10.37
C GLN A 54 -1.20 -4.93 -9.85
N ILE A 55 -2.24 -5.02 -9.03
CA ILE A 55 -2.75 -6.33 -8.62
C ILE A 55 -4.06 -6.60 -9.33
N THR A 56 -4.37 -7.89 -9.48
CA THR A 56 -5.65 -8.31 -10.04
C THR A 56 -6.50 -9.05 -9.00
N ASP A 57 -5.86 -9.75 -8.08
CA ASP A 57 -6.58 -10.49 -7.04
C ASP A 57 -5.65 -10.79 -5.87
N LYS A 58 -6.13 -11.66 -4.97
CA LYS A 58 -5.38 -11.99 -3.76
C LYS A 58 -4.10 -12.76 -4.02
N ASN A 59 -3.89 -13.23 -5.24
CA ASN A 59 -2.70 -14.01 -5.57
C ASN A 59 -1.48 -13.14 -5.87
N ASN A 60 -1.65 -11.84 -6.01
CA ASN A 60 -0.51 -10.95 -6.18
C ASN A 60 0.15 -10.70 -4.84
N LEU A 61 1.47 -10.81 -4.80
CA LEU A 61 2.22 -10.84 -3.56
C LEU A 61 3.12 -9.61 -3.42
N TRP A 62 3.34 -9.19 -2.17
CA TRP A 62 4.26 -8.08 -1.89
C TRP A 62 5.66 -8.35 -2.43
N SER A 63 6.09 -9.61 -2.43
CA SER A 63 7.40 -9.96 -2.95
C SER A 63 7.55 -9.62 -4.42
N GLU A 64 6.44 -9.54 -5.15
CA GLU A 64 6.46 -9.17 -6.57
C GLU A 64 6.67 -7.68 -6.79
N PHE A 65 6.38 -6.87 -5.78
CA PHE A 65 6.52 -5.43 -5.91
C PHE A 65 7.97 -4.98 -5.96
N ASN A 66 8.86 -5.72 -5.32
CA ASN A 66 10.30 -5.54 -5.45
C ASN A 66 10.79 -4.16 -5.03
N THR A 67 11.11 -4.01 -3.76
CA THR A 67 11.78 -2.81 -3.25
C THR A 67 13.20 -3.16 -2.83
N GLU A 68 13.99 -2.11 -2.56
CA GLU A 68 15.40 -2.26 -2.24
C GLU A 68 15.65 -2.96 -0.90
N SER A 69 14.76 -2.77 0.05
CA SER A 69 15.00 -3.30 1.40
C SER A 69 13.67 -3.59 2.08
N ASP A 70 13.77 -4.42 3.15
CA ASP A 70 12.59 -4.74 3.96
C ASP A 70 12.03 -3.49 4.64
N GLY A 71 12.90 -2.58 5.06
CA GLY A 71 12.43 -1.35 5.68
C GLY A 71 11.63 -0.50 4.70
N MET A 72 12.09 -0.43 3.46
CA MET A 72 11.37 0.29 2.43
C MET A 72 10.02 -0.36 2.16
N LEU A 73 9.98 -1.68 2.10
CA LEU A 73 8.72 -2.39 1.85
C LEU A 73 7.73 -2.15 2.99
N ASN A 74 8.22 -2.14 4.23
CA ASN A 74 7.35 -1.85 5.36
C ASN A 74 6.77 -0.44 5.28
N ALA A 75 7.57 0.53 4.85
CA ALA A 75 7.08 1.89 4.66
C ALA A 75 6.00 1.93 3.57
N VAL A 76 6.21 1.19 2.48
CA VAL A 76 5.21 1.11 1.41
C VAL A 76 3.92 0.51 1.93
N LYS A 77 4.00 -0.55 2.73
CA LYS A 77 2.79 -1.17 3.28
C LYS A 77 2.02 -0.21 4.17
N SER A 78 2.72 0.52 5.03
CA SER A 78 2.06 1.49 5.91
C SER A 78 1.43 2.62 5.11
N TYR A 79 2.15 3.14 4.14
CA TYR A 79 1.64 4.17 3.25
C TYR A 79 0.40 3.68 2.51
N MET A 80 0.48 2.46 1.96
CA MET A 80 -0.62 1.86 1.23
C MET A 80 -1.88 1.80 2.09
N TYR A 81 -1.74 1.31 3.33
CA TYR A 81 -2.88 1.23 4.22
C TYR A 81 -3.51 2.59 4.46
N LEU A 82 -2.68 3.59 4.78
CA LEU A 82 -3.20 4.92 5.08
C LEU A 82 -3.95 5.51 3.89
N LYS A 83 -3.37 5.39 2.70
CA LYS A 83 -4.01 5.94 1.50
C LYS A 83 -5.28 5.20 1.15
N VAL A 84 -5.25 3.87 1.19
CA VAL A 84 -6.45 3.09 0.87
C VAL A 84 -7.55 3.37 1.89
N ARG A 85 -7.19 3.48 3.17
CA ARG A 85 -8.18 3.79 4.21
C ARG A 85 -8.86 5.13 3.91
N MET A 86 -8.09 6.14 3.51
CA MET A 86 -8.65 7.44 3.20
C MET A 86 -9.57 7.40 1.98
N LEU A 87 -9.29 6.52 1.02
CA LEU A 87 -10.11 6.39 -0.17
C LEU A 87 -11.35 5.52 0.04
N PHE A 88 -11.19 4.46 0.82
CA PHE A 88 -12.24 3.45 0.97
C PHE A 88 -13.17 3.73 2.15
N ASP A 89 -12.59 4.07 3.30
CA ASP A 89 -13.36 4.23 4.53
C ASP A 89 -12.64 5.23 5.43
N PRO A 90 -12.69 6.53 5.09
CA PRO A 90 -11.94 7.52 5.85
C PRO A 90 -12.43 7.63 7.29
N PRO A 91 -11.52 7.91 8.23
CA PRO A 91 -11.93 8.14 9.62
C PRO A 91 -12.94 9.28 9.69
N THR A 92 -13.96 9.10 10.54
CA THR A 92 -14.98 10.15 10.71
C THR A 92 -14.54 11.22 11.69
N ASN A 93 -13.63 10.88 12.61
CA ASN A 93 -13.09 11.84 13.58
C ASN A 93 -12.08 12.74 12.88
N GLY A 94 -12.29 14.06 12.98
CA GLY A 94 -11.46 15.03 12.28
C GLY A 94 -10.01 14.99 12.71
N ALA A 95 -9.75 14.83 14.02
CA ALA A 95 -8.38 14.77 14.51
C ALA A 95 -7.65 13.52 14.01
N VAL A 96 -8.34 12.40 13.95
CA VAL A 96 -7.75 11.17 13.43
C VAL A 96 -7.45 11.32 11.94
N ARG A 97 -8.40 11.93 11.21
CA ARG A 97 -8.20 12.13 9.77
C ARG A 97 -6.99 13.02 9.51
N GLU A 98 -6.84 14.09 10.29
CA GLU A 98 -5.68 14.97 10.15
C GLU A 98 -4.38 14.23 10.43
N ALA A 99 -4.39 13.35 11.43
CA ALA A 99 -3.21 12.56 11.76
C ALA A 99 -2.85 11.62 10.61
N PHE A 100 -3.86 11.01 9.99
CA PHE A 100 -3.63 10.16 8.82
C PHE A 100 -3.01 10.98 7.68
N GLU A 101 -3.56 12.16 7.41
CA GLU A 101 -3.06 13.00 6.32
C GLU A 101 -1.62 13.42 6.56
N LYS A 102 -1.30 13.77 7.81
CA LYS A 102 0.07 14.14 8.15
C LYS A 102 1.03 12.97 7.92
N ASN A 103 0.64 11.78 8.38
CA ASN A 103 1.48 10.60 8.21
C ASN A 103 1.64 10.25 6.73
N ILE A 104 0.58 10.41 5.94
CA ILE A 104 0.65 10.16 4.50
C ILE A 104 1.69 11.06 3.87
N HIS A 105 1.66 12.35 4.19
CA HIS A 105 2.64 13.30 3.64
C HIS A 105 4.07 12.97 4.07
N GLU A 106 4.25 12.54 5.32
CA GLU A 106 5.57 12.17 5.79
C GLU A 106 6.10 10.94 5.06
N TYR A 107 5.25 9.94 4.82
CA TYR A 107 5.66 8.76 4.07
C TYR A 107 5.99 9.13 2.63
N GLU A 108 5.18 9.99 2.00
CA GLU A 108 5.45 10.41 0.63
C GLU A 108 6.82 11.06 0.53
N TRP A 109 7.13 11.94 1.48
CA TRP A 109 8.42 12.61 1.51
C TRP A 109 9.57 11.60 1.66
N ARG A 110 9.45 10.68 2.61
CA ARG A 110 10.51 9.70 2.85
C ARG A 110 10.70 8.78 1.65
N LEU A 111 9.60 8.31 1.08
CA LEU A 111 9.68 7.40 -0.05
C LEU A 111 10.27 8.10 -1.27
N PHE A 112 9.85 9.34 -1.51
CA PHE A 112 10.40 10.11 -2.61
C PHE A 112 11.89 10.37 -2.43
N MET A 113 12.30 10.79 -1.24
CA MET A 113 13.71 11.07 -0.98
C MET A 113 14.56 9.82 -1.10
N ASN A 114 14.04 8.69 -0.64
CA ASN A 114 14.79 7.44 -0.76
C ASN A 114 14.96 7.06 -2.23
N ALA A 115 13.91 7.22 -3.03
CA ALA A 115 13.98 6.91 -4.46
C ALA A 115 14.97 7.83 -5.16
N GLU A 116 14.98 9.11 -4.80
CA GLU A 116 15.93 10.06 -5.38
C GLU A 116 17.36 9.67 -5.08
N THR A 117 17.61 9.23 -3.85
CA THR A 117 18.95 8.82 -3.43
C THR A 117 19.40 7.59 -4.22
N GLN A 118 18.51 6.62 -4.38
CA GLN A 118 18.82 5.42 -5.14
C GLN A 118 19.13 5.74 -6.59
N ASP A 119 18.36 6.68 -7.15
CA ASP A 119 18.52 7.05 -8.55
C ASP A 119 19.87 7.64 -8.84
N LYS A 120 20.49 8.30 -7.88
CA LYS A 120 21.77 8.97 -8.09
C LYS A 120 22.94 8.01 -8.06
N GLU A 121 22.69 6.79 -7.66
CA GLU A 121 23.73 5.79 -7.61
C GLU A 121 23.71 4.92 -8.84
#